data_bf716ebff6536b74d534590b7dcd983c
#
_entry.id   bf716ebff6536b74d534590b7dcd983c
#
_cell.length_a   1.000
_cell.length_b   1.000
_cell.length_c   1.000
_cell.angle_alpha   90.00
_cell.angle_beta   90.00
_cell.angle_gamma   90.00
#
_symmetry.space_group_name_H-M   'P 1'
#
loop_
_entity.id
_entity.type
_entity.pdbx_description
1 polymer ?
#
loop_
_entity_poly.entity_id
_entity_poly.type
_entity_poly.pdbx_seq_one_letter_code
_entity_poly.pdbx_strand_id
1 'polypeptide(L)'
;TRGQPGNAVVVFMHDRPRRYLRERFRYAPDVPKPCLIPRMFTERELMAAFRQEQHQKLRREAGKLDQIALLSRCVRELAEPDTELCMQLAKTDDAGFFPWGVRLADLLEECFTQGLTPEDMLYTEGEVAPFGAALLGSLGKIFRRYRDALIESDLTTPGFDAFVVASALEEGTAGDDLPPLPDFLAGRAILLAGFGMLTGTENTLFRYLWRHGAQVFLHVDPALAENGQGHWACTEQSNWIADWKADTVLACPSPGKKPK
;
A
#
# COMPACT_ATOMS: atom_id res chain seq x y z
N THR A 1 -7.17 -19.36 -26.13
CA THR A 1 -5.82 -18.95 -26.59
C THR A 1 -4.87 -19.14 -25.43
N ARG A 2 -3.95 -20.12 -25.51
CA ARG A 2 -2.86 -20.27 -24.55
C ARG A 2 -1.93 -19.06 -24.74
N GLY A 3 -2.10 -18.02 -23.91
CA GLY A 3 -1.29 -16.82 -23.95
C GLY A 3 0.18 -17.16 -23.71
N GLN A 4 1.08 -16.46 -24.39
CA GLN A 4 2.51 -16.59 -24.13
C GLN A 4 2.79 -16.03 -22.71
N PRO A 5 3.50 -16.77 -21.83
CA PRO A 5 3.77 -16.32 -20.46
C PRO A 5 4.43 -14.92 -20.39
N GLY A 6 5.25 -14.58 -21.39
CA GLY A 6 5.89 -13.27 -21.51
C GLY A 6 4.94 -12.07 -21.66
N ASN A 7 3.67 -12.31 -22.00
CA ASN A 7 2.65 -11.26 -22.08
C ASN A 7 1.82 -11.11 -20.79
N ALA A 8 2.32 -11.63 -19.69
CA ALA A 8 1.69 -11.50 -18.39
C ALA A 8 2.57 -10.71 -17.41
N VAL A 9 1.90 -10.07 -16.47
CA VAL A 9 2.49 -9.44 -15.29
C VAL A 9 1.98 -10.16 -14.06
N VAL A 10 2.87 -10.56 -13.15
CA VAL A 10 2.50 -11.21 -11.90
C VAL A 10 2.98 -10.34 -10.74
N VAL A 11 2.09 -10.03 -9.83
CA VAL A 11 2.36 -9.23 -8.63
C VAL A 11 2.29 -10.12 -7.40
N PHE A 12 3.30 -10.03 -6.56
CA PHE A 12 3.41 -10.73 -5.29
C PHE A 12 3.60 -9.73 -4.14
N MET A 13 3.14 -10.08 -2.94
CA MET A 13 3.45 -9.27 -1.74
C MET A 13 4.94 -9.30 -1.39
N HIS A 14 5.64 -10.41 -1.68
CA HIS A 14 7.03 -10.63 -1.28
C HIS A 14 7.87 -11.26 -2.38
N ASP A 15 9.17 -11.16 -2.23
CA ASP A 15 10.15 -11.69 -3.19
C ASP A 15 10.21 -13.24 -3.25
N ARG A 16 9.87 -13.92 -2.15
CA ARG A 16 10.00 -15.39 -2.06
C ARG A 16 9.15 -16.16 -3.09
N PRO A 17 7.84 -15.87 -3.27
CA PRO A 17 7.04 -16.51 -4.33
C PRO A 17 7.57 -16.23 -5.74
N ARG A 18 8.09 -15.02 -5.98
CA ARG A 18 8.70 -14.63 -7.26
C ARG A 18 9.90 -15.51 -7.61
N ARG A 19 10.80 -15.77 -6.64
CA ARG A 19 11.95 -16.65 -6.84
C ARG A 19 11.50 -18.08 -7.15
N TYR A 20 10.54 -18.61 -6.38
CA TYR A 20 9.98 -19.93 -6.60
C TYR A 20 9.34 -20.07 -7.98
N LEU A 21 8.57 -19.08 -8.42
CA LEU A 21 7.95 -19.12 -9.75
C LEU A 21 9.00 -19.09 -10.87
N ARG A 22 10.08 -18.31 -10.74
CA ARG A 22 11.21 -18.31 -11.71
C ARG A 22 11.86 -19.68 -11.82
N GLU A 23 12.11 -20.34 -10.69
CA GLU A 23 12.67 -21.70 -10.67
C GLU A 23 11.70 -22.69 -11.32
N ARG A 24 10.41 -22.56 -11.04
CA ARG A 24 9.38 -23.39 -11.65
C ARG A 24 9.37 -23.25 -13.18
N PHE A 25 9.43 -22.04 -13.71
CA PHE A 25 9.56 -21.81 -15.15
C PHE A 25 10.85 -22.43 -15.73
N ARG A 26 11.95 -22.38 -14.97
CA ARG A 26 13.25 -22.91 -15.40
C ARG A 26 13.26 -24.44 -15.53
N TYR A 27 12.61 -25.13 -14.60
CA TYR A 27 12.72 -26.59 -14.47
C TYR A 27 11.45 -27.36 -14.85
N ALA A 28 10.31 -26.71 -15.02
CA ALA A 28 9.07 -27.38 -15.37
C ALA A 28 9.15 -28.03 -16.77
N PRO A 29 8.86 -29.32 -16.89
CA PRO A 29 8.96 -30.05 -18.16
C PRO A 29 7.83 -29.69 -19.13
N ASP A 30 6.73 -29.19 -18.61
CA ASP A 30 5.52 -28.76 -19.32
C ASP A 30 5.62 -27.36 -19.91
N VAL A 31 6.69 -26.64 -19.59
CA VAL A 31 6.97 -25.30 -20.13
C VAL A 31 7.89 -25.42 -21.36
N PRO A 32 7.42 -25.00 -22.55
CA PRO A 32 8.26 -25.00 -23.74
C PRO A 32 9.47 -24.09 -23.60
N LYS A 33 10.61 -24.51 -24.09
CA LYS A 33 11.87 -23.76 -24.04
C LYS A 33 12.41 -23.50 -25.44
N PRO A 34 12.91 -22.31 -25.74
CA PRO A 34 12.97 -21.12 -24.88
C PRO A 34 11.59 -20.51 -24.66
N CYS A 35 11.34 -19.93 -23.44
CA CYS A 35 10.14 -19.18 -23.16
C CYS A 35 10.48 -17.84 -22.51
N LEU A 36 9.69 -16.82 -22.83
CA LEU A 36 9.72 -15.56 -22.08
C LEU A 36 8.93 -15.75 -20.81
N ILE A 37 9.57 -15.52 -19.67
CA ILE A 37 8.89 -15.55 -18.38
C ILE A 37 8.04 -14.28 -18.20
N PRO A 38 6.95 -14.33 -17.41
CA PRO A 38 6.17 -13.16 -17.11
C PRO A 38 7.00 -12.09 -16.39
N ARG A 39 6.66 -10.83 -16.60
CA ARG A 39 7.21 -9.74 -15.78
C ARG A 39 6.69 -9.89 -14.36
N MET A 40 7.56 -9.82 -13.37
CA MET A 40 7.21 -10.10 -11.99
C MET A 40 7.58 -8.90 -11.12
N PHE A 41 6.62 -8.43 -10.34
CA PHE A 41 6.79 -7.36 -9.38
C PHE A 41 6.50 -7.85 -7.97
N THR A 42 7.18 -7.30 -6.99
CA THR A 42 6.63 -7.20 -5.65
C THR A 42 5.64 -6.02 -5.60
N GLU A 43 4.76 -5.98 -4.60
CA GLU A 43 3.85 -4.86 -4.39
C GLU A 43 4.62 -3.52 -4.38
N ARG A 44 5.71 -3.44 -3.59
CA ARG A 44 6.56 -2.25 -3.49
C ARG A 44 7.17 -1.83 -4.83
N GLU A 45 7.65 -2.77 -5.64
CA GLU A 45 8.19 -2.48 -6.97
C GLU A 45 7.11 -1.99 -7.93
N LEU A 46 5.89 -2.54 -7.80
CA LEU A 46 4.75 -2.09 -8.59
C LEU A 46 4.35 -0.66 -8.23
N MET A 47 4.24 -0.36 -6.93
CA MET A 47 3.94 0.99 -6.44
C MET A 47 4.97 2.01 -6.93
N ALA A 48 6.26 1.65 -6.85
CA ALA A 48 7.34 2.49 -7.36
C ALA A 48 7.25 2.71 -8.88
N ALA A 49 6.86 1.68 -9.65
CA ALA A 49 6.67 1.80 -11.09
C ALA A 49 5.48 2.74 -11.44
N PHE A 50 4.38 2.66 -10.70
CA PHE A 50 3.27 3.61 -10.84
C PHE A 50 3.71 5.02 -10.53
N ARG A 51 4.45 5.21 -9.44
CA ARG A 51 4.98 6.50 -9.03
C ARG A 51 5.88 7.11 -10.10
N GLN A 52 6.76 6.29 -10.70
CA GLN A 52 7.68 6.73 -11.75
C GLN A 52 6.94 7.19 -13.02
N GLU A 53 5.85 6.52 -13.38
CA GLU A 53 5.07 6.87 -14.57
C GLU A 53 4.22 8.13 -14.37
N GLN A 54 3.65 8.31 -13.17
CA GLN A 54 2.86 9.49 -12.82
C GLN A 54 3.71 10.76 -12.70
N HIS A 55 4.96 10.63 -12.24
CA HIS A 55 5.84 11.76 -11.99
C HIS A 55 7.16 11.58 -12.73
N GLN A 56 7.37 12.39 -13.74
CA GLN A 56 8.62 12.44 -14.50
C GLN A 56 9.86 12.80 -13.65
N LYS A 57 9.66 13.36 -12.45
CA LYS A 57 10.72 13.76 -11.53
C LYS A 57 10.85 12.78 -10.38
N LEU A 58 12.00 12.10 -10.31
CA LEU A 58 12.36 11.28 -9.16
C LEU A 58 12.67 12.17 -7.95
N ARG A 59 12.00 11.94 -6.84
CA ARG A 59 12.33 12.56 -5.56
C ARG A 59 13.32 11.70 -4.79
N ARG A 60 14.16 12.33 -3.97
CA ARG A 60 15.07 11.61 -3.08
C ARG A 60 14.31 10.97 -1.93
N GLU A 61 14.55 9.69 -1.67
CA GLU A 61 13.99 9.03 -0.50
C GLU A 61 14.60 9.63 0.77
N ALA A 62 13.76 10.07 1.68
CA ALA A 62 14.14 10.62 2.98
C ALA A 62 14.55 9.48 3.92
N GLY A 63 15.81 9.48 4.36
CA GLY A 63 16.24 8.59 5.42
C GLY A 63 15.58 8.93 6.76
N LYS A 64 15.68 8.04 7.76
CA LYS A 64 15.06 8.26 9.07
C LYS A 64 15.52 9.57 9.73
N LEU A 65 16.78 9.94 9.59
CA LEU A 65 17.30 11.21 10.12
C LEU A 65 16.73 12.42 9.39
N ASP A 66 16.55 12.35 8.05
CA ASP A 66 15.91 13.42 7.28
C ASP A 66 14.46 13.63 7.76
N GLN A 67 13.72 12.54 7.97
CA GLN A 67 12.34 12.57 8.47
C GLN A 67 12.26 13.21 9.85
N ILE A 68 13.14 12.82 10.78
CA ILE A 68 13.20 13.39 12.14
C ILE A 68 13.54 14.89 12.10
N ALA A 69 14.49 15.29 11.28
CA ALA A 69 14.86 16.71 11.13
C ALA A 69 13.71 17.54 10.56
N LEU A 70 13.00 17.02 9.54
CA LEU A 70 11.79 17.67 9.01
C LEU A 70 10.71 17.79 10.07
N LEU A 71 10.43 16.72 10.81
CA LEU A 71 9.42 16.71 11.87
C LEU A 71 9.77 17.68 13.00
N SER A 72 11.03 17.76 13.42
CA SER A 72 11.50 18.73 14.42
C SER A 72 11.19 20.16 13.96
N ARG A 73 11.46 20.48 12.70
CA ARG A 73 11.12 21.77 12.10
C ARG A 73 9.63 22.02 12.09
N CYS A 74 8.82 21.07 11.59
CA CYS A 74 7.36 21.18 11.53
C CYS A 74 6.75 21.42 12.92
N VAL A 75 7.19 20.69 13.93
CA VAL A 75 6.70 20.82 15.31
C VAL A 75 7.03 22.19 15.88
N ARG A 76 8.23 22.73 15.63
CA ARG A 76 8.62 24.08 16.09
C ARG A 76 7.85 25.18 15.37
N GLU A 77 7.57 25.03 14.07
CA GLU A 77 6.74 25.97 13.30
C GLU A 77 5.28 25.99 13.77
N LEU A 78 4.76 24.84 14.26
CA LEU A 78 3.39 24.68 14.75
C LEU A 78 3.22 24.91 16.25
N ALA A 79 4.24 25.37 16.95
CA ALA A 79 4.21 25.57 18.41
C ALA A 79 3.40 26.81 18.79
N GLU A 80 2.07 26.73 18.68
CA GLU A 80 1.09 27.75 19.01
C GLU A 80 0.22 27.33 20.21
N PRO A 81 -0.48 28.26 20.89
CA PRO A 81 -1.26 27.97 22.10
C PRO A 81 -2.34 26.90 21.93
N ASP A 82 -2.85 26.69 20.73
CA ASP A 82 -3.86 25.67 20.39
C ASP A 82 -3.27 24.30 19.98
N THR A 83 -1.95 24.16 20.01
CA THR A 83 -1.22 22.93 19.68
C THR A 83 -0.35 22.48 20.85
N GLU A 84 -0.98 22.01 21.92
CA GLU A 84 -0.29 21.66 23.17
C GLU A 84 0.85 20.66 22.96
N LEU A 85 0.62 19.61 22.13
CA LEU A 85 1.66 18.63 21.81
C LEU A 85 2.87 19.30 21.15
N CYS A 86 2.65 20.17 20.17
CA CYS A 86 3.73 20.88 19.49
C CYS A 86 4.49 21.81 20.44
N MET A 87 3.77 22.54 21.31
CA MET A 87 4.41 23.38 22.32
C MET A 87 5.28 22.61 23.31
N GLN A 88 4.84 21.42 23.72
CA GLN A 88 5.62 20.57 24.62
C GLN A 88 6.86 20.04 23.94
N LEU A 89 6.72 19.51 22.71
CA LEU A 89 7.83 18.95 21.94
C LEU A 89 8.84 20.02 21.49
N ALA A 90 8.38 21.23 21.15
CA ALA A 90 9.26 22.33 20.74
C ALA A 90 10.18 22.84 21.86
N LYS A 91 9.84 22.58 23.12
CA LYS A 91 10.67 22.93 24.29
C LYS A 91 11.83 21.96 24.52
N THR A 92 11.79 20.78 23.88
CA THR A 92 12.85 19.79 24.00
C THR A 92 14.05 20.15 23.12
N ASP A 93 15.25 19.83 23.58
CA ASP A 93 16.43 19.87 22.73
C ASP A 93 16.41 18.75 21.66
N ASP A 94 17.35 18.73 20.75
CA ASP A 94 17.37 17.75 19.65
C ASP A 94 17.52 16.32 20.18
N ALA A 95 18.26 16.11 21.27
CA ALA A 95 18.41 14.79 21.89
C ALA A 95 17.07 14.31 22.52
N GLY A 96 16.37 15.20 23.21
CA GLY A 96 15.06 14.92 23.79
C GLY A 96 13.97 14.75 22.74
N PHE A 97 14.04 15.45 21.61
CA PHE A 97 13.12 15.29 20.49
C PHE A 97 13.31 13.97 19.74
N PHE A 98 14.52 13.44 19.64
CA PHE A 98 14.85 12.28 18.80
C PHE A 98 13.91 11.08 18.99
N PRO A 99 13.63 10.59 20.22
CA PRO A 99 12.71 9.47 20.42
C PRO A 99 11.27 9.75 19.93
N TRP A 100 10.83 10.99 20.08
CA TRP A 100 9.52 11.44 19.58
C TRP A 100 9.50 11.53 18.05
N GLY A 101 10.58 12.07 17.47
CA GLY A 101 10.74 12.15 16.03
C GLY A 101 10.70 10.79 15.35
N VAL A 102 11.31 9.75 15.95
CA VAL A 102 11.22 8.36 15.46
C VAL A 102 9.76 7.89 15.45
N ARG A 103 9.05 8.05 16.59
CA ARG A 103 7.65 7.60 16.73
C ARG A 103 6.70 8.33 15.80
N LEU A 104 6.87 9.66 15.67
CA LEU A 104 6.08 10.46 14.75
C LEU A 104 6.33 10.05 13.30
N ALA A 105 7.60 9.83 12.92
CA ALA A 105 7.93 9.37 11.57
C ALA A 105 7.31 8.01 11.26
N ASP A 106 7.34 7.06 12.20
CA ASP A 106 6.74 5.74 12.02
C ASP A 106 5.21 5.83 11.94
N LEU A 107 4.58 6.64 12.81
CA LEU A 107 3.14 6.85 12.81
C LEU A 107 2.66 7.49 11.50
N LEU A 108 3.33 8.55 11.04
CA LEU A 108 2.92 9.23 9.81
C LEU A 108 3.18 8.39 8.56
N GLU A 109 4.23 7.57 8.56
CA GLU A 109 4.47 6.58 7.50
C GLU A 109 3.33 5.56 7.44
N GLU A 110 2.86 5.07 8.60
CA GLU A 110 1.69 4.20 8.67
C GLU A 110 0.43 4.90 8.19
N CYS A 111 0.19 6.16 8.60
CA CYS A 111 -0.95 6.95 8.11
C CYS A 111 -0.94 7.06 6.58
N PHE A 112 0.20 7.38 5.97
CA PHE A 112 0.33 7.41 4.53
C PHE A 112 0.03 6.04 3.90
N THR A 113 0.59 4.97 4.45
CA THR A 113 0.40 3.60 3.96
C THR A 113 -1.06 3.16 4.05
N GLN A 114 -1.79 3.60 5.09
CA GLN A 114 -3.22 3.35 5.22
C GLN A 114 -4.09 4.29 4.37
N GLY A 115 -3.50 5.22 3.63
CA GLY A 115 -4.23 6.19 2.82
C GLY A 115 -4.96 7.26 3.62
N LEU A 116 -4.59 7.45 4.89
CA LEU A 116 -5.22 8.46 5.73
C LEU A 116 -4.79 9.86 5.33
N THR A 117 -5.72 10.80 5.47
CA THR A 117 -5.49 12.23 5.27
C THR A 117 -5.40 12.96 6.62
N PRO A 118 -4.86 14.18 6.68
CA PRO A 118 -4.89 14.99 7.91
C PRO A 118 -6.31 15.20 8.44
N GLU A 119 -7.30 15.21 7.58
CA GLU A 119 -8.72 15.39 7.88
C GLU A 119 -9.30 14.20 8.66
N ASP A 120 -8.80 12.98 8.41
CA ASP A 120 -9.21 11.76 9.12
C ASP A 120 -8.76 11.75 10.59
N MET A 121 -7.85 12.65 10.97
CA MET A 121 -7.45 12.87 12.37
C MET A 121 -8.41 13.77 13.13
N LEU A 122 -9.40 14.37 12.45
CA LEU A 122 -10.39 15.25 13.08
C LEU A 122 -11.59 14.42 13.56
N TYR A 123 -11.77 14.36 14.85
CA TYR A 123 -12.92 13.70 15.48
C TYR A 123 -14.00 14.70 15.84
N THR A 124 -15.27 14.27 15.71
CA THR A 124 -16.42 15.06 16.15
C THR A 124 -16.45 15.14 17.66
N GLU A 125 -16.87 16.29 18.21
CA GLU A 125 -17.06 16.48 19.66
C GLU A 125 -17.96 15.36 20.23
N GLY A 126 -17.47 14.66 21.25
CA GLY A 126 -18.18 13.56 21.92
C GLY A 126 -17.75 12.15 21.52
N GLU A 127 -17.01 11.96 20.42
CA GLU A 127 -16.50 10.63 20.01
C GLU A 127 -15.25 10.22 20.81
N VAL A 128 -14.45 11.17 21.25
CA VAL A 128 -13.24 10.94 22.08
C VAL A 128 -13.20 11.91 23.25
N ALA A 129 -12.47 11.54 24.30
CA ALA A 129 -12.24 12.44 25.43
C ALA A 129 -11.55 13.74 24.96
N PRO A 130 -11.82 14.91 25.59
CA PRO A 130 -11.28 16.20 25.14
C PRO A 130 -9.75 16.23 24.97
N PHE A 131 -9.02 15.57 25.85
CA PHE A 131 -7.57 15.43 25.73
C PHE A 131 -7.17 14.65 24.46
N GLY A 132 -7.90 13.57 24.15
CA GLY A 132 -7.67 12.79 22.92
C GLY A 132 -7.94 13.60 21.66
N ALA A 133 -9.02 14.40 21.65
CA ALA A 133 -9.35 15.27 20.53
C ALA A 133 -8.26 16.34 20.30
N ALA A 134 -7.76 16.98 21.35
CA ALA A 134 -6.68 17.96 21.27
C ALA A 134 -5.36 17.33 20.73
N LEU A 135 -5.03 16.10 21.17
CA LEU A 135 -3.87 15.35 20.69
C LEU A 135 -4.00 15.04 19.21
N LEU A 136 -5.13 14.48 18.78
CA LEU A 136 -5.39 14.13 17.39
C LEU A 136 -5.43 15.35 16.48
N GLY A 137 -6.01 16.46 16.94
CA GLY A 137 -5.96 17.75 16.23
C GLY A 137 -4.53 18.24 16.02
N SER A 138 -3.67 18.14 17.05
CA SER A 138 -2.24 18.46 16.92
C SER A 138 -1.52 17.53 15.93
N LEU A 139 -1.81 16.23 15.99
CA LEU A 139 -1.25 15.24 15.04
C LEU A 139 -1.70 15.53 13.60
N GLY A 140 -2.96 15.88 13.37
CA GLY A 140 -3.47 16.26 12.05
C GLY A 140 -2.75 17.49 11.47
N LYS A 141 -2.45 18.50 12.31
CA LYS A 141 -1.65 19.68 11.90
C LYS A 141 -0.21 19.29 11.57
N ILE A 142 0.43 18.42 12.40
CA ILE A 142 1.78 17.91 12.14
C ILE A 142 1.78 17.11 10.84
N PHE A 143 0.80 16.25 10.62
CA PHE A 143 0.69 15.42 9.42
C PHE A 143 0.62 16.28 8.16
N ARG A 144 -0.27 17.28 8.14
CA ARG A 144 -0.40 18.22 7.03
C ARG A 144 0.91 18.94 6.76
N ARG A 145 1.52 19.52 7.80
CA ARG A 145 2.77 20.28 7.65
C ARG A 145 3.95 19.40 7.19
N TYR A 146 4.03 18.16 7.71
CA TYR A 146 5.05 17.19 7.32
C TYR A 146 4.91 16.79 5.85
N ARG A 147 3.68 16.51 5.38
CA ARG A 147 3.38 16.23 3.97
C ARG A 147 3.87 17.39 3.08
N ASP A 148 3.54 18.60 3.45
CA ASP A 148 3.93 19.80 2.69
C ASP A 148 5.45 19.98 2.73
N ALA A 149 6.11 19.74 3.86
CA ALA A 149 7.56 19.80 4.00
C ALA A 149 8.31 18.76 3.14
N LEU A 150 7.77 17.55 2.98
CA LEU A 150 8.31 16.55 2.04
C LEU A 150 8.27 17.09 0.61
N ILE A 151 7.14 17.68 0.20
CA ILE A 151 6.95 18.27 -1.13
C ILE A 151 7.93 19.43 -1.36
N GLU A 152 8.00 20.38 -0.43
CA GLU A 152 8.87 21.56 -0.48
C GLU A 152 10.36 21.19 -0.55
N SER A 153 10.74 20.12 0.14
CA SER A 153 12.14 19.66 0.18
C SER A 153 12.52 18.69 -0.95
N ASP A 154 11.59 18.40 -1.86
CA ASP A 154 11.75 17.42 -2.94
C ASP A 154 12.14 16.02 -2.40
N LEU A 155 11.53 15.67 -1.27
CA LEU A 155 11.74 14.40 -0.58
C LEU A 155 10.50 13.52 -0.68
N THR A 156 10.72 12.22 -0.52
CA THR A 156 9.64 11.24 -0.45
C THR A 156 9.94 10.17 0.59
N THR A 157 8.90 9.39 0.96
CA THR A 157 9.03 8.15 1.73
C THR A 157 8.22 7.06 1.03
N PRO A 158 8.48 5.77 1.30
CA PRO A 158 7.69 4.68 0.69
C PRO A 158 6.18 4.82 0.91
N GLY A 159 5.74 5.15 2.14
CA GLY A 159 4.33 5.38 2.45
C GLY A 159 3.77 6.61 1.74
N PHE A 160 4.53 7.71 1.69
CA PHE A 160 4.09 8.90 0.97
C PHE A 160 3.98 8.66 -0.55
N ASP A 161 4.88 7.88 -1.15
CA ASP A 161 4.75 7.48 -2.56
C ASP A 161 3.51 6.64 -2.80
N ALA A 162 3.23 5.66 -1.91
CA ALA A 162 2.02 4.85 -1.98
C ALA A 162 0.75 5.70 -1.84
N PHE A 163 0.74 6.64 -0.89
CA PHE A 163 -0.37 7.59 -0.70
C PHE A 163 -0.64 8.42 -1.95
N VAL A 164 0.41 8.99 -2.57
CA VAL A 164 0.25 9.82 -3.78
C VAL A 164 -0.29 9.00 -4.95
N VAL A 165 0.18 7.75 -5.13
CA VAL A 165 -0.34 6.86 -6.17
C VAL A 165 -1.81 6.54 -5.91
N ALA A 166 -2.17 6.15 -4.68
CA ALA A 166 -3.55 5.82 -4.33
C ALA A 166 -4.50 7.01 -4.51
N SER A 167 -4.11 8.20 -4.02
CA SER A 167 -4.91 9.42 -4.17
C SER A 167 -5.17 9.77 -5.64
N ALA A 168 -4.15 9.67 -6.49
CA ALA A 168 -4.32 9.93 -7.93
C ALA A 168 -5.25 8.91 -8.62
N LEU A 169 -5.23 7.65 -8.17
CA LEU A 169 -6.15 6.63 -8.68
C LEU A 169 -7.59 6.86 -8.22
N GLU A 170 -7.79 7.34 -7.00
CA GLU A 170 -9.11 7.67 -6.45
C GLU A 170 -9.71 8.90 -7.12
N GLU A 171 -8.95 9.97 -7.26
CA GLU A 171 -9.36 11.19 -7.96
C GLU A 171 -9.78 10.89 -9.41
N GLY A 172 -9.00 10.06 -10.12
CA GLY A 172 -9.32 9.63 -11.47
C GLY A 172 -10.55 8.71 -11.56
N THR A 173 -10.97 8.10 -10.45
CA THR A 173 -12.15 7.21 -10.38
C THR A 173 -13.42 7.89 -9.88
N ALA A 174 -13.40 9.18 -9.57
CA ALA A 174 -14.57 9.93 -9.11
C ALA A 174 -15.68 10.05 -10.19
N GLY A 175 -15.39 9.66 -11.45
CA GLY A 175 -16.35 9.47 -12.55
C GLY A 175 -16.53 7.99 -12.89
N ASP A 176 -17.40 7.71 -13.88
CA ASP A 176 -17.61 6.35 -14.40
C ASP A 176 -16.40 5.82 -15.19
N ASP A 177 -15.50 6.69 -15.63
CA ASP A 177 -14.31 6.35 -16.40
C ASP A 177 -13.14 6.05 -15.48
N LEU A 178 -12.63 4.81 -15.58
CA LEU A 178 -11.37 4.42 -14.93
C LEU A 178 -10.17 5.09 -15.61
N PRO A 179 -9.20 5.63 -14.85
CA PRO A 179 -7.92 6.05 -15.43
C PRO A 179 -7.30 4.90 -16.26
N PRO A 180 -6.68 5.17 -17.40
CA PRO A 180 -6.07 4.12 -18.22
C PRO A 180 -4.94 3.41 -17.45
N LEU A 181 -4.72 2.14 -17.80
CA LEU A 181 -3.57 1.41 -17.29
C LEU A 181 -2.26 2.08 -17.73
N PRO A 182 -1.25 2.14 -16.86
CA PRO A 182 0.10 2.51 -17.22
C PRO A 182 0.64 1.71 -18.41
N ASP A 183 1.51 2.31 -19.24
CA ASP A 183 2.06 1.68 -20.45
C ASP A 183 2.74 0.34 -20.17
N PHE A 184 3.42 0.22 -19.02
CA PHE A 184 4.10 -1.01 -18.64
C PHE A 184 3.14 -2.17 -18.30
N LEU A 185 1.84 -1.91 -18.09
CA LEU A 185 0.77 -2.89 -17.86
C LEU A 185 -0.19 -3.03 -19.04
N ALA A 186 -0.25 -2.03 -19.90
CA ALA A 186 -1.21 -1.97 -21.01
C ALA A 186 -1.12 -3.20 -21.92
N GLY A 187 -2.26 -3.79 -22.25
CA GLY A 187 -2.35 -4.97 -23.11
C GLY A 187 -1.80 -6.28 -22.52
N ARG A 188 -1.47 -6.34 -21.23
CA ARG A 188 -0.95 -7.52 -20.55
C ARG A 188 -2.00 -8.16 -19.65
N ALA A 189 -1.92 -9.48 -19.51
CA ALA A 189 -2.67 -10.17 -18.45
C ALA A 189 -2.05 -9.88 -17.08
N ILE A 190 -2.83 -9.36 -16.14
CA ILE A 190 -2.37 -9.01 -14.80
C ILE A 190 -2.86 -10.05 -13.81
N LEU A 191 -1.94 -10.59 -13.02
CA LEU A 191 -2.18 -11.65 -12.04
C LEU A 191 -1.70 -11.15 -10.67
N LEU A 192 -2.59 -11.08 -9.70
CA LEU A 192 -2.31 -10.70 -8.33
C LEU A 192 -2.32 -11.96 -7.46
N ALA A 193 -1.23 -12.27 -6.77
CA ALA A 193 -1.10 -13.56 -6.09
C ALA A 193 -0.56 -13.47 -4.66
N GLY A 194 -1.23 -14.18 -3.74
CA GLY A 194 -0.71 -14.43 -2.40
C GLY A 194 -0.94 -13.31 -1.39
N PHE A 195 -2.04 -12.58 -1.50
CA PHE A 195 -2.40 -11.53 -0.56
C PHE A 195 -3.12 -12.13 0.66
N GLY A 196 -2.74 -11.68 1.85
CA GLY A 196 -3.41 -12.02 3.09
C GLY A 196 -4.14 -10.85 3.71
N MET A 197 -3.47 -9.70 3.74
CA MET A 197 -3.97 -8.42 4.23
C MET A 197 -3.50 -7.34 3.25
N LEU A 198 -4.28 -6.28 3.12
CA LEU A 198 -3.95 -5.12 2.30
C LEU A 198 -4.01 -3.87 3.18
N THR A 199 -3.03 -3.00 3.03
CA THR A 199 -3.12 -1.62 3.53
C THR A 199 -4.13 -0.82 2.71
N GLY A 200 -4.53 0.36 3.17
CA GLY A 200 -5.49 1.19 2.44
C GLY A 200 -5.00 1.54 1.03
N THR A 201 -3.74 1.92 0.88
CA THR A 201 -3.17 2.27 -0.43
C THR A 201 -3.02 1.05 -1.35
N GLU A 202 -2.65 -0.11 -0.81
CA GLU A 202 -2.61 -1.37 -1.55
C GLU A 202 -4.01 -1.78 -2.02
N ASN A 203 -5.03 -1.66 -1.16
CA ASN A 203 -6.41 -1.94 -1.50
C ASN A 203 -6.87 -1.06 -2.68
N THR A 204 -6.59 0.23 -2.65
CA THR A 204 -6.91 1.16 -3.74
C THR A 204 -6.22 0.73 -5.04
N LEU A 205 -4.91 0.47 -5.03
CA LEU A 205 -4.16 0.03 -6.21
C LEU A 205 -4.68 -1.31 -6.75
N PHE A 206 -4.89 -2.30 -5.89
CA PHE A 206 -5.30 -3.64 -6.35
C PHE A 206 -6.75 -3.66 -6.83
N ARG A 207 -7.63 -2.90 -6.20
CA ARG A 207 -9.00 -2.69 -6.68
C ARG A 207 -9.02 -2.02 -8.06
N TYR A 208 -8.17 -1.02 -8.29
CA TYR A 208 -7.99 -0.40 -9.60
C TYR A 208 -7.55 -1.44 -10.65
N LEU A 209 -6.53 -2.25 -10.36
CA LEU A 209 -6.06 -3.30 -11.26
C LEU A 209 -7.14 -4.36 -11.52
N TRP A 210 -7.88 -4.75 -10.49
CA TRP A 210 -8.99 -5.69 -10.61
C TRP A 210 -10.09 -5.15 -11.51
N ARG A 211 -10.46 -3.87 -11.38
CA ARG A 211 -11.42 -3.21 -12.30
C ARG A 211 -10.93 -3.18 -13.75
N HIS A 212 -9.63 -3.24 -13.99
CA HIS A 212 -9.01 -3.43 -15.31
C HIS A 212 -8.88 -4.89 -15.73
N GLY A 213 -9.53 -5.82 -15.04
CA GLY A 213 -9.57 -7.24 -15.40
C GLY A 213 -8.40 -8.06 -14.86
N ALA A 214 -7.67 -7.57 -13.85
CA ALA A 214 -6.68 -8.40 -13.18
C ALA A 214 -7.33 -9.61 -12.50
N GLN A 215 -6.66 -10.77 -12.58
CA GLN A 215 -7.07 -11.99 -11.88
C GLN A 215 -6.38 -12.07 -10.54
N VAL A 216 -7.15 -12.36 -9.49
CA VAL A 216 -6.66 -12.44 -8.10
C VAL A 216 -6.63 -13.90 -7.65
N PHE A 217 -5.48 -14.35 -7.17
CA PHE A 217 -5.25 -15.69 -6.64
C PHE A 217 -4.96 -15.63 -5.15
N LEU A 218 -5.89 -16.11 -4.37
CA LEU A 218 -5.78 -16.18 -2.92
C LEU A 218 -5.50 -17.60 -2.48
N HIS A 219 -4.63 -17.76 -1.50
CA HIS A 219 -4.45 -19.02 -0.81
C HIS A 219 -5.35 -19.02 0.44
N VAL A 220 -6.43 -19.77 0.40
CA VAL A 220 -7.35 -19.95 1.51
C VAL A 220 -7.35 -21.43 1.87
N ASP A 221 -7.33 -21.75 3.18
CA ASP A 221 -7.55 -23.13 3.63
C ASP A 221 -9.00 -23.53 3.29
N PRO A 222 -9.21 -24.60 2.52
CA PRO A 222 -10.55 -25.05 2.14
C PRO A 222 -11.46 -25.28 3.35
N ALA A 223 -10.93 -25.80 4.47
CA ALA A 223 -11.69 -26.00 5.69
C ALA A 223 -12.21 -24.70 6.32
N LEU A 224 -11.53 -23.57 6.07
CA LEU A 224 -11.96 -22.24 6.52
C LEU A 224 -12.97 -21.61 5.56
N ALA A 225 -12.94 -22.00 4.29
CA ALA A 225 -13.83 -21.49 3.25
C ALA A 225 -15.20 -22.21 3.23
N GLU A 226 -15.24 -23.52 3.53
CA GLU A 226 -16.45 -24.34 3.46
C GLU A 226 -17.49 -24.04 4.56
N ASN A 227 -17.07 -23.50 5.70
CA ASN A 227 -17.97 -23.31 6.84
C ASN A 227 -18.83 -22.03 6.77
N GLY A 228 -18.79 -21.25 5.69
CA GLY A 228 -19.69 -20.10 5.40
C GLY A 228 -19.76 -19.00 6.46
N GLN A 229 -19.18 -19.23 7.62
CA GLN A 229 -19.00 -18.27 8.70
C GLN A 229 -17.51 -17.96 8.78
N GLY A 230 -17.12 -16.79 8.24
CA GLY A 230 -15.74 -16.40 8.08
C GLY A 230 -14.91 -16.63 9.34
N HIS A 231 -13.97 -17.56 9.23
CA HIS A 231 -12.95 -17.67 10.24
C HIS A 231 -12.21 -16.35 10.34
N TRP A 232 -11.93 -15.88 11.55
CA TRP A 232 -11.29 -14.58 11.79
C TRP A 232 -10.05 -14.34 10.91
N ALA A 233 -9.29 -15.38 10.60
CA ALA A 233 -8.11 -15.31 9.72
C ALA A 233 -8.43 -14.99 8.25
N CYS A 234 -9.69 -15.08 7.83
CA CYS A 234 -10.15 -14.76 6.48
C CYS A 234 -11.05 -13.52 6.45
N THR A 235 -11.27 -12.86 7.59
CA THR A 235 -12.19 -11.72 7.71
C THR A 235 -11.79 -10.58 6.76
N GLU A 236 -10.53 -10.21 6.76
CA GLU A 236 -10.02 -9.15 5.88
C GLU A 236 -10.23 -9.47 4.40
N GLN A 237 -9.89 -10.69 3.99
CA GLN A 237 -10.09 -11.15 2.62
C GLN A 237 -11.58 -11.14 2.23
N SER A 238 -12.45 -11.55 3.14
CA SER A 238 -13.89 -11.53 2.91
C SER A 238 -14.42 -10.11 2.79
N ASN A 239 -13.93 -9.20 3.62
CA ASN A 239 -14.35 -7.81 3.61
C ASN A 239 -14.02 -7.12 2.27
N TRP A 240 -12.78 -7.22 1.78
CA TRP A 240 -12.46 -6.56 0.52
C TRP A 240 -12.96 -7.31 -0.73
N ILE A 241 -13.19 -8.64 -0.67
CA ILE A 241 -13.92 -9.34 -1.74
C ILE A 241 -15.35 -8.79 -1.84
N ALA A 242 -16.02 -8.58 -0.70
CA ALA A 242 -17.36 -7.99 -0.65
C ALA A 242 -17.36 -6.53 -1.12
N ASP A 243 -16.38 -5.73 -0.66
CA ASP A 243 -16.21 -4.33 -1.06
C ASP A 243 -15.96 -4.17 -2.58
N TRP A 244 -15.17 -5.05 -3.15
CA TRP A 244 -14.92 -5.08 -4.59
C TRP A 244 -16.09 -5.64 -5.39
N LYS A 245 -17.08 -6.29 -4.75
CA LYS A 245 -18.18 -7.02 -5.38
C LYS A 245 -17.66 -8.07 -6.36
N ALA A 246 -16.62 -8.80 -5.95
CA ALA A 246 -15.92 -9.76 -6.79
C ALA A 246 -16.61 -11.14 -6.76
N ASP A 247 -16.76 -11.75 -7.94
CA ASP A 247 -17.14 -13.14 -8.07
C ASP A 247 -15.96 -14.03 -7.66
N THR A 248 -16.22 -15.04 -6.83
CA THR A 248 -15.20 -15.96 -6.35
C THR A 248 -15.39 -17.36 -6.91
N VAL A 249 -14.29 -17.98 -7.32
CA VAL A 249 -14.27 -19.39 -7.73
C VAL A 249 -13.30 -20.13 -6.81
N LEU A 250 -13.82 -21.07 -6.02
CA LEU A 250 -13.01 -21.96 -5.20
C LEU A 250 -12.41 -23.07 -6.10
N ALA A 251 -11.10 -23.04 -6.26
CA ALA A 251 -10.36 -24.12 -6.92
C ALA A 251 -9.65 -24.95 -5.84
N CYS A 252 -10.21 -26.11 -5.51
CA CYS A 252 -9.49 -27.12 -4.73
C CYS A 252 -8.47 -27.80 -5.63
N PRO A 253 -7.17 -27.72 -5.34
CA PRO A 253 -6.22 -28.55 -6.09
C PRO A 253 -6.58 -30.02 -5.84
N SER A 254 -6.77 -30.79 -6.91
CA SER A 254 -6.90 -32.25 -6.78
C SER A 254 -5.73 -32.76 -5.93
N PRO A 255 -5.98 -33.62 -4.95
CA PRO A 255 -4.91 -34.17 -4.10
C PRO A 255 -3.88 -34.83 -5.02
N GLY A 256 -2.77 -34.11 -5.23
CA GLY A 256 -1.69 -34.57 -6.09
C GLY A 256 -1.24 -35.94 -5.59
N LYS A 257 -1.11 -36.92 -6.50
CA LYS A 257 -0.42 -38.15 -6.19
C LYS A 257 0.92 -37.80 -5.56
N LYS A 258 1.11 -38.16 -4.29
CA LYS A 258 2.42 -38.01 -3.66
C LYS A 258 3.45 -38.66 -4.57
N PRO A 259 4.52 -37.98 -4.92
CA PRO A 259 5.61 -38.64 -5.65
C PRO A 259 6.10 -39.82 -4.79
N LYS A 260 6.16 -40.99 -5.42
CA LYS A 260 6.74 -42.21 -4.83
C LYS A 260 8.23 -42.02 -4.59
#